data_5f0f07821bf04ee1a847c297acd1065a
#
_entry.id   5f0f07821bf04ee1a847c297acd1065a
#
_cell.length_a   1.000
_cell.length_b   1.000
_cell.length_c   1.000
_cell.angle_alpha   90.00
_cell.angle_beta   90.00
_cell.angle_gamma   90.00
#
_symmetry.space_group_name_H-M   'P 1'
#
loop_
_entity.id
_entity.type
_entity.pdbx_description
1 polymer ?
#
loop_
_entity_poly.entity_id
_entity_poly.type
_entity_poly.pdbx_seq_one_letter_code
_entity_poly.pdbx_strand_id
1 'polypeptide(L)'
;KPVEDKLDELGIQHTCFSEVAPDPTLQCARKGTDMMRHFEPDTIIAIGGGSAMDAAKIMWVMYEHPDVDFSDMAMDFMDIRKRIFTFPHMGKKAYFIAVPTSSGTGSEVTPFAIITDKTTGIKWPLADYELMPDMAIVDTDNMMSAPKGLTCASGIDVMTHALEAYASMMASDYTDGLALNAIKLVFNYLHVHTKMVLM
;
A
#
# COMPACT_ATOMS: atom_id res chain seq x y z
N LYS A 1 -15.81 -9.38 -5.85
CA LYS A 1 -16.78 -10.38 -6.31
C LYS A 1 -16.12 -11.60 -6.99
N PRO A 2 -15.32 -11.52 -8.09
CA PRO A 2 -14.71 -12.73 -8.69
C PRO A 2 -13.85 -13.54 -7.71
N VAL A 3 -13.12 -12.87 -6.82
CA VAL A 3 -12.29 -13.52 -5.80
C VAL A 3 -13.18 -14.21 -4.75
N GLU A 4 -14.21 -13.53 -4.26
CA GLU A 4 -15.15 -14.08 -3.28
C GLU A 4 -15.88 -15.30 -3.85
N ASP A 5 -16.41 -15.20 -5.10
CA ASP A 5 -17.05 -16.31 -5.79
C ASP A 5 -16.11 -17.53 -5.88
N LYS A 6 -14.80 -17.30 -6.07
CA LYS A 6 -13.82 -18.38 -6.12
C LYS A 6 -13.49 -18.97 -4.76
N LEU A 7 -13.45 -18.16 -3.72
CA LEU A 7 -13.29 -18.64 -2.34
C LEU A 7 -14.48 -19.48 -1.91
N ASP A 8 -15.71 -19.07 -2.28
CA ASP A 8 -16.93 -19.84 -2.06
C ASP A 8 -16.89 -21.20 -2.75
N GLU A 9 -16.49 -21.25 -4.04
CA GLU A 9 -16.32 -22.50 -4.78
C GLU A 9 -15.33 -23.47 -4.10
N LEU A 10 -14.29 -22.92 -3.47
CA LEU A 10 -13.27 -23.70 -2.77
C LEU A 10 -13.65 -24.04 -1.32
N GLY A 11 -14.79 -23.55 -0.84
CA GLY A 11 -15.24 -23.73 0.54
C GLY A 11 -14.37 -23.01 1.58
N ILE A 12 -13.67 -21.94 1.16
CA ILE A 12 -12.82 -21.13 2.04
C ILE A 12 -13.69 -20.07 2.71
N GLN A 13 -13.69 -20.07 4.04
CA GLN A 13 -14.39 -19.04 4.81
C GLN A 13 -13.72 -17.68 4.57
N HIS A 14 -14.51 -16.69 4.25
CA HIS A 14 -14.00 -15.35 4.00
C HIS A 14 -14.98 -14.25 4.44
N THR A 15 -14.47 -13.06 4.61
CA THR A 15 -15.25 -11.83 4.81
C THR A 15 -14.64 -10.70 4.03
N CYS A 16 -15.42 -9.71 3.64
CA CYS A 16 -14.96 -8.61 2.81
C CYS A 16 -15.21 -7.25 3.49
N PHE A 17 -14.16 -6.43 3.59
CA PHE A 17 -14.24 -5.05 4.02
C PHE A 17 -14.02 -4.12 2.83
N SER A 18 -15.05 -3.37 2.42
CA SER A 18 -15.02 -2.51 1.22
C SER A 18 -15.23 -1.01 1.52
N GLU A 19 -15.19 -0.60 2.78
CA GLU A 19 -15.46 0.80 3.17
C GLU A 19 -14.23 1.72 3.08
N VAL A 20 -13.19 1.33 2.34
CA VAL A 20 -11.98 2.16 2.19
C VAL A 20 -12.21 3.24 1.15
N ALA A 21 -12.17 4.50 1.60
CA ALA A 21 -12.19 5.67 0.74
C ALA A 21 -10.75 6.11 0.38
N PRO A 22 -10.56 6.91 -0.68
CA PRO A 22 -9.31 7.61 -0.91
C PRO A 22 -8.88 8.41 0.34
N ASP A 23 -7.58 8.48 0.62
CA ASP A 23 -7.04 9.01 1.87
C ASP A 23 -7.61 8.26 3.10
N PRO A 24 -7.20 7.00 3.33
CA PRO A 24 -7.76 6.17 4.38
C PRO A 24 -7.55 6.80 5.75
N THR A 25 -8.54 6.62 6.63
CA THR A 25 -8.54 7.25 7.96
C THR A 25 -8.34 6.22 9.07
N LEU A 26 -7.83 6.68 10.22
CA LEU A 26 -7.72 5.84 11.41
C LEU A 26 -9.06 5.22 11.83
N GLN A 27 -10.17 5.94 11.65
CA GLN A 27 -11.50 5.41 11.92
C GLN A 27 -11.88 4.27 10.97
N CYS A 28 -11.54 4.39 9.69
CA CYS A 28 -11.72 3.32 8.71
C CYS A 28 -10.89 2.09 9.09
N ALA A 29 -9.61 2.29 9.42
CA ALA A 29 -8.73 1.20 9.85
C ALA A 29 -9.24 0.49 11.10
N ARG A 30 -9.71 1.23 12.11
CA ARG A 30 -10.31 0.64 13.33
C ARG A 30 -11.52 -0.23 13.02
N LYS A 31 -12.43 0.21 12.16
CA LYS A 31 -13.59 -0.60 11.75
C LYS A 31 -13.18 -1.92 11.09
N GLY A 32 -12.22 -1.86 10.15
CA GLY A 32 -11.71 -3.07 9.50
C GLY A 32 -10.99 -3.99 10.49
N THR A 33 -10.22 -3.43 11.42
CA THR A 33 -9.57 -4.18 12.49
C THR A 33 -10.57 -4.87 13.41
N ASP A 34 -11.66 -4.19 13.77
CA ASP A 34 -12.71 -4.79 14.61
C ASP A 34 -13.39 -5.97 13.89
N MET A 35 -13.60 -5.87 12.57
CA MET A 35 -14.07 -6.99 11.77
C MET A 35 -13.07 -8.15 11.75
N MET A 36 -11.76 -7.86 11.59
CA MET A 36 -10.70 -8.88 11.67
C MET A 36 -10.67 -9.59 13.03
N ARG A 37 -10.85 -8.86 14.13
CA ARG A 37 -10.90 -9.46 15.48
C ARG A 37 -12.06 -10.41 15.69
N HIS A 38 -13.19 -10.17 15.01
CA HIS A 38 -14.35 -11.08 15.09
C HIS A 38 -14.21 -12.29 14.18
N PHE A 39 -13.56 -12.12 13.03
CA PHE A 39 -13.40 -13.18 12.02
C PHE A 39 -12.15 -14.03 12.25
N GLU A 40 -11.11 -13.45 12.87
CA GLU A 40 -9.81 -14.07 13.14
C GLU A 40 -9.12 -14.63 11.88
N PRO A 41 -8.89 -13.80 10.82
CA PRO A 41 -8.27 -14.28 9.60
C PRO A 41 -6.83 -14.72 9.83
N ASP A 42 -6.42 -15.80 9.16
CA ASP A 42 -5.03 -16.23 8.99
C ASP A 42 -4.39 -15.67 7.71
N THR A 43 -5.19 -15.09 6.84
CA THR A 43 -4.76 -14.52 5.57
C THR A 43 -5.54 -13.23 5.28
N ILE A 44 -4.82 -12.18 4.90
CA ILE A 44 -5.37 -10.88 4.50
C ILE A 44 -5.06 -10.67 3.02
N ILE A 45 -6.07 -10.42 2.20
CA ILE A 45 -5.90 -10.12 0.78
C ILE A 45 -6.34 -8.66 0.55
N ALA A 46 -5.37 -7.77 0.34
CA ALA A 46 -5.63 -6.37 0.03
C ALA A 46 -5.70 -6.16 -1.49
N ILE A 47 -6.91 -5.90 -2.01
CA ILE A 47 -7.14 -5.69 -3.44
C ILE A 47 -7.52 -4.23 -3.67
N GLY A 48 -6.71 -3.48 -4.43
CA GLY A 48 -7.01 -2.07 -4.73
C GLY A 48 -5.79 -1.24 -5.08
N GLY A 49 -5.95 0.07 -5.05
CA GLY A 49 -4.85 1.02 -5.17
C GLY A 49 -4.12 1.22 -3.84
N GLY A 50 -3.16 2.16 -3.81
CA GLY A 50 -2.36 2.45 -2.61
C GLY A 50 -3.19 2.68 -1.34
N SER A 51 -4.29 3.45 -1.43
CA SER A 51 -5.17 3.71 -0.28
C SER A 51 -5.75 2.44 0.35
N ALA A 52 -6.14 1.46 -0.49
CA ALA A 52 -6.69 0.19 0.01
C ALA A 52 -5.60 -0.66 0.68
N MET A 53 -4.42 -0.71 0.06
CA MET A 53 -3.27 -1.46 0.60
C MET A 53 -2.73 -0.82 1.88
N ASP A 54 -2.61 0.49 1.93
CA ASP A 54 -2.16 1.23 3.12
C ASP A 54 -3.14 1.04 4.29
N ALA A 55 -4.45 1.17 4.04
CA ALA A 55 -5.46 0.87 5.04
C ALA A 55 -5.35 -0.57 5.57
N ALA A 56 -5.18 -1.54 4.67
CA ALA A 56 -5.05 -2.95 5.03
C ALA A 56 -3.78 -3.22 5.86
N LYS A 57 -2.64 -2.61 5.53
CA LYS A 57 -1.41 -2.68 6.34
C LYS A 57 -1.62 -2.15 7.76
N ILE A 58 -2.30 -1.01 7.89
CA ILE A 58 -2.63 -0.45 9.21
C ILE A 58 -3.58 -1.36 9.99
N MET A 59 -4.62 -1.89 9.32
CA MET A 59 -5.54 -2.87 9.93
C MET A 59 -4.79 -4.12 10.39
N TRP A 60 -3.84 -4.61 9.60
CA TRP A 60 -2.99 -5.75 9.93
C TRP A 60 -2.17 -5.50 11.20
N VAL A 61 -1.49 -4.34 11.30
CA VAL A 61 -0.76 -3.95 12.51
C VAL A 61 -1.68 -3.93 13.74
N MET A 62 -2.83 -3.25 13.64
CA MET A 62 -3.78 -3.15 14.76
C MET A 62 -4.40 -4.49 15.15
N TYR A 63 -4.52 -5.43 14.19
CA TYR A 63 -5.03 -6.77 14.43
C TYR A 63 -4.01 -7.64 15.17
N GLU A 64 -2.75 -7.62 14.72
CA GLU A 64 -1.70 -8.42 15.35
C GLU A 64 -1.23 -7.85 16.67
N HIS A 65 -1.19 -6.53 16.80
CA HIS A 65 -0.65 -5.79 17.93
C HIS A 65 -1.65 -4.76 18.48
N PRO A 66 -2.72 -5.20 19.15
CA PRO A 66 -3.78 -4.32 19.64
C PRO A 66 -3.32 -3.33 20.72
N ASP A 67 -2.22 -3.63 21.39
CA ASP A 67 -1.69 -2.84 22.51
C ASP A 67 -0.68 -1.77 22.07
N VAL A 68 -0.34 -1.72 20.76
CA VAL A 68 0.60 -0.72 20.24
C VAL A 68 -0.09 0.61 20.04
N ASP A 69 0.48 1.68 20.59
CA ASP A 69 0.01 3.03 20.35
C ASP A 69 0.42 3.48 18.93
N PHE A 70 -0.59 3.85 18.14
CA PHE A 70 -0.37 4.33 16.78
C PHE A 70 0.48 5.60 16.74
N SER A 71 0.36 6.48 17.75
CA SER A 71 1.14 7.71 17.83
C SER A 71 2.63 7.42 17.99
N ASP A 72 2.99 6.38 18.73
CA ASP A 72 4.38 5.97 18.91
C ASP A 72 4.97 5.43 17.59
N MET A 73 4.21 4.61 16.84
CA MET A 73 4.62 4.10 15.53
C MET A 73 4.81 5.21 14.49
N ALA A 74 3.93 6.19 14.50
CA ALA A 74 3.96 7.29 13.54
C ALA A 74 5.09 8.29 13.81
N MET A 75 5.48 8.47 15.06
CA MET A 75 6.57 9.39 15.44
C MET A 75 7.95 8.88 15.03
N ASP A 76 8.14 7.58 14.90
CA ASP A 76 9.43 6.97 14.56
C ASP A 76 9.92 7.29 13.16
N PHE A 77 9.02 7.60 12.24
CA PHE A 77 9.39 7.95 10.87
C PHE A 77 10.14 9.29 10.78
N MET A 78 9.95 10.19 11.74
CA MET A 78 10.48 11.54 11.67
C MET A 78 12.00 11.63 11.89
N ASP A 79 12.62 10.64 12.57
CA ASP A 79 14.08 10.58 12.72
C ASP A 79 14.58 9.12 12.77
N ILE A 80 14.93 8.58 11.62
CA ILE A 80 15.48 7.21 11.47
C ILE A 80 16.77 6.98 12.28
N ARG A 81 17.43 8.04 12.76
CA ARG A 81 18.64 7.96 13.59
C ARG A 81 18.34 7.82 15.07
N LYS A 82 17.09 8.14 15.47
CA LYS A 82 16.62 8.09 16.86
C LYS A 82 15.48 7.09 17.01
N ARG A 83 15.59 5.90 16.44
CA ARG A 83 14.61 4.83 16.65
C ARG A 83 14.54 4.48 18.14
N ILE A 84 13.66 5.17 18.86
CA ILE A 84 13.34 4.88 20.27
C ILE A 84 12.35 3.73 20.36
N PHE A 85 11.54 3.53 19.30
CA PHE A 85 10.52 2.49 19.20
C PHE A 85 10.99 1.35 18.29
N THR A 86 10.80 0.12 18.73
CA THR A 86 11.03 -1.07 17.90
C THR A 86 9.68 -1.47 17.32
N PHE A 87 9.56 -1.44 16.00
CA PHE A 87 8.35 -1.88 15.32
C PHE A 87 8.10 -3.38 15.65
N PRO A 88 6.86 -3.77 15.97
CA PRO A 88 6.56 -5.15 16.31
C PRO A 88 6.70 -6.07 15.11
N HIS A 89 7.14 -7.31 15.33
CA HIS A 89 7.20 -8.32 14.26
C HIS A 89 5.81 -8.69 13.78
N MET A 90 5.62 -8.58 12.47
CA MET A 90 4.37 -8.88 11.78
C MET A 90 4.32 -10.32 11.23
N GLY A 91 3.16 -10.75 10.73
CA GLY A 91 2.97 -12.04 10.08
C GLY A 91 2.83 -13.23 11.02
N LYS A 92 2.56 -13.02 12.31
CA LYS A 92 2.34 -14.10 13.27
C LYS A 92 0.92 -14.63 13.29
N LYS A 93 -0.06 -13.77 13.04
CA LYS A 93 -1.49 -14.15 13.01
C LYS A 93 -2.00 -14.29 11.59
N ALA A 94 -1.56 -13.43 10.67
CA ALA A 94 -2.08 -13.40 9.33
C ALA A 94 -0.99 -13.15 8.28
N TYR A 95 -1.05 -13.91 7.19
CA TYR A 95 -0.24 -13.73 5.99
C TYR A 95 -0.82 -12.60 5.15
N PHE A 96 0.00 -11.66 4.67
CA PHE A 96 -0.48 -10.49 3.94
C PHE A 96 -0.19 -10.57 2.43
N ILE A 97 -1.25 -10.59 1.63
CA ILE A 97 -1.19 -10.61 0.17
C ILE A 97 -1.68 -9.27 -0.37
N ALA A 98 -0.89 -8.62 -1.22
CA ALA A 98 -1.27 -7.39 -1.89
C ALA A 98 -1.53 -7.61 -3.38
N VAL A 99 -2.66 -7.11 -3.89
CA VAL A 99 -3.08 -7.22 -5.29
C VAL A 99 -3.41 -5.81 -5.82
N PRO A 100 -2.47 -5.14 -6.50
CA PRO A 100 -2.68 -3.78 -6.98
C PRO A 100 -3.68 -3.73 -8.14
N THR A 101 -4.49 -2.66 -8.17
CA THR A 101 -5.40 -2.31 -9.28
C THR A 101 -5.05 -0.99 -9.94
N SER A 102 -3.94 -0.38 -9.54
CA SER A 102 -3.34 0.81 -10.15
C SER A 102 -1.83 0.66 -10.22
N SER A 103 -1.20 1.23 -11.23
CA SER A 103 0.25 1.22 -11.40
C SER A 103 0.82 2.61 -11.04
N GLY A 104 1.30 2.78 -9.83
CA GLY A 104 1.80 4.08 -9.36
C GLY A 104 2.54 3.96 -8.05
N THR A 105 1.81 3.79 -6.95
CA THR A 105 2.33 3.86 -5.60
C THR A 105 3.36 2.78 -5.25
N GLY A 106 3.26 1.58 -5.86
CA GLY A 106 4.10 0.43 -5.50
C GLY A 106 3.85 -0.08 -4.07
N SER A 107 2.68 0.23 -3.47
CA SER A 107 2.40 -0.14 -2.08
C SER A 107 2.44 -1.66 -1.85
N GLU A 108 2.25 -2.46 -2.90
CA GLU A 108 2.37 -3.92 -2.88
C GLU A 108 3.80 -4.43 -2.61
N VAL A 109 4.81 -3.58 -2.81
CA VAL A 109 6.24 -3.92 -2.65
C VAL A 109 7.00 -2.88 -1.80
N THR A 110 6.29 -2.08 -1.01
CA THR A 110 6.91 -1.05 -0.16
C THR A 110 6.65 -1.27 1.32
N PRO A 111 7.60 -0.89 2.19
CA PRO A 111 7.46 -0.96 3.64
C PRO A 111 6.73 0.26 4.22
N PHE A 112 5.87 0.91 3.43
CA PHE A 112 5.19 2.14 3.82
C PHE A 112 3.68 1.95 3.90
N ALA A 113 3.05 2.72 4.79
CA ALA A 113 1.61 2.92 4.82
C ALA A 113 1.29 4.33 5.30
N ILE A 114 0.39 5.04 4.62
CA ILE A 114 -0.03 6.40 4.97
C ILE A 114 -1.47 6.38 5.43
N ILE A 115 -1.73 6.98 6.59
CA ILE A 115 -3.08 7.09 7.13
C ILE A 115 -3.35 8.52 7.62
N THR A 116 -4.59 8.97 7.46
CA THR A 116 -5.00 10.31 7.86
C THR A 116 -5.75 10.27 9.19
N ASP A 117 -5.31 11.07 10.15
CA ASP A 117 -6.10 11.38 11.33
C ASP A 117 -7.01 12.59 11.04
N LYS A 118 -8.30 12.33 10.89
CA LYS A 118 -9.29 13.39 10.62
C LYS A 118 -9.51 14.36 11.79
N THR A 119 -9.13 13.97 13.01
CA THR A 119 -9.30 14.83 14.19
C THR A 119 -8.25 15.93 14.21
N THR A 120 -7.04 15.62 13.77
CA THR A 120 -5.92 16.57 13.71
C THR A 120 -5.65 17.08 12.31
N GLY A 121 -6.18 16.43 11.27
CA GLY A 121 -5.87 16.70 9.86
C GLY A 121 -4.48 16.26 9.43
N ILE A 122 -3.76 15.53 10.27
CA ILE A 122 -2.38 15.11 10.03
C ILE A 122 -2.37 13.78 9.28
N LYS A 123 -1.50 13.69 8.26
CA LYS A 123 -1.16 12.43 7.60
C LYS A 123 0.02 11.80 8.31
N TRP A 124 -0.17 10.59 8.77
CA TRP A 124 0.84 9.80 9.46
C TRP A 124 1.46 8.79 8.49
N PRO A 125 2.69 8.99 8.04
CA PRO A 125 3.42 7.94 7.33
C PRO A 125 4.02 6.96 8.35
N LEU A 126 3.74 5.68 8.15
CA LEU A 126 4.44 4.59 8.83
C LEU A 126 5.46 3.99 7.86
N ALA A 127 6.64 3.68 8.37
CA ALA A 127 7.69 3.08 7.58
C ALA A 127 8.48 2.07 8.42
N ASP A 128 8.31 0.81 8.14
CA ASP A 128 9.13 -0.27 8.67
C ASP A 128 9.07 -1.47 7.72
N TYR A 129 10.16 -2.24 7.62
CA TYR A 129 10.21 -3.44 6.79
C TYR A 129 9.17 -4.50 7.19
N GLU A 130 8.71 -4.48 8.43
CA GLU A 130 7.62 -5.33 8.91
C GLU A 130 6.27 -5.05 8.21
N LEU A 131 6.11 -3.89 7.54
CA LEU A 131 4.94 -3.55 6.74
C LEU A 131 5.00 -4.06 5.29
N MET A 132 6.10 -4.71 4.90
CA MET A 132 6.18 -5.32 3.57
C MET A 132 5.14 -6.42 3.45
N PRO A 133 4.33 -6.44 2.38
CA PRO A 133 3.49 -7.59 2.09
C PRO A 133 4.32 -8.87 1.95
N ASP A 134 3.81 -10.00 2.46
CA ASP A 134 4.46 -11.31 2.29
C ASP A 134 4.41 -11.77 0.83
N MET A 135 3.37 -11.36 0.08
CA MET A 135 3.21 -11.66 -1.33
C MET A 135 2.58 -10.49 -2.08
N ALA A 136 3.09 -10.19 -3.26
CA ALA A 136 2.47 -9.29 -4.22
C ALA A 136 2.00 -10.09 -5.46
N ILE A 137 0.73 -9.96 -5.83
CA ILE A 137 0.18 -10.54 -7.05
C ILE A 137 -0.12 -9.40 -8.03
N VAL A 138 0.79 -9.18 -8.96
CA VAL A 138 0.70 -8.12 -9.97
C VAL A 138 0.10 -8.70 -11.25
N ASP A 139 -1.21 -8.52 -11.39
CA ASP A 139 -1.95 -8.89 -12.59
C ASP A 139 -2.38 -7.62 -13.32
N THR A 140 -1.84 -7.43 -14.52
CA THR A 140 -2.10 -6.23 -15.34
C THR A 140 -3.56 -6.11 -15.76
N ASP A 141 -4.31 -7.20 -15.85
CA ASP A 141 -5.73 -7.18 -16.20
C ASP A 141 -6.57 -6.41 -15.17
N ASN A 142 -6.17 -6.42 -13.91
CA ASN A 142 -6.80 -5.64 -12.85
C ASN A 142 -6.66 -4.12 -13.04
N MET A 143 -5.71 -3.68 -13.85
CA MET A 143 -5.41 -2.27 -14.11
C MET A 143 -6.01 -1.76 -15.43
N MET A 144 -6.39 -2.66 -16.35
CA MET A 144 -6.85 -2.30 -17.69
C MET A 144 -8.14 -1.48 -17.71
N SER A 145 -8.99 -1.62 -16.68
CA SER A 145 -10.22 -0.85 -16.54
C SER A 145 -10.05 0.50 -15.86
N ALA A 146 -8.82 0.87 -15.47
CA ALA A 146 -8.57 2.13 -14.77
C ALA A 146 -8.93 3.34 -15.64
N PRO A 147 -9.62 4.36 -15.10
CA PRO A 147 -9.88 5.59 -15.81
C PRO A 147 -8.59 6.26 -16.29
N LYS A 148 -8.61 6.87 -17.49
CA LYS A 148 -7.42 7.54 -18.06
C LYS A 148 -6.79 8.57 -17.14
N GLY A 149 -7.61 9.34 -16.41
CA GLY A 149 -7.12 10.31 -15.44
C GLY A 149 -6.33 9.66 -14.29
N LEU A 150 -6.81 8.52 -13.79
CA LEU A 150 -6.09 7.74 -12.77
C LEU A 150 -4.79 7.17 -13.32
N THR A 151 -4.82 6.58 -14.52
CA THR A 151 -3.62 6.04 -15.18
C THR A 151 -2.57 7.14 -15.40
N CYS A 152 -3.01 8.35 -15.80
CA CYS A 152 -2.11 9.48 -15.96
C CYS A 152 -1.49 9.92 -14.61
N ALA A 153 -2.32 10.11 -13.59
CA ALA A 153 -1.86 10.54 -12.26
C ALA A 153 -0.90 9.52 -11.65
N SER A 154 -1.26 8.23 -11.67
CA SER A 154 -0.42 7.17 -11.14
C SER A 154 0.87 6.97 -11.94
N GLY A 155 0.84 7.13 -13.25
CA GLY A 155 2.05 7.08 -14.08
C GLY A 155 3.02 8.25 -13.83
N ILE A 156 2.51 9.45 -13.55
CA ILE A 156 3.33 10.59 -13.11
C ILE A 156 3.88 10.36 -11.70
N ASP A 157 3.12 9.70 -10.83
CA ASP A 157 3.58 9.28 -9.51
C ASP A 157 4.79 8.34 -9.61
N VAL A 158 4.77 7.35 -10.52
CA VAL A 158 5.95 6.52 -10.83
C VAL A 158 7.16 7.37 -11.23
N MET A 159 6.93 8.38 -12.10
CA MET A 159 8.00 9.30 -12.53
C MET A 159 8.60 10.05 -11.34
N THR A 160 7.75 10.56 -10.45
CA THR A 160 8.18 11.29 -9.25
C THR A 160 9.01 10.39 -8.33
N HIS A 161 8.51 9.20 -8.02
CA HIS A 161 9.23 8.22 -7.20
C HIS A 161 10.59 7.85 -7.80
N ALA A 162 10.65 7.65 -9.12
CA ALA A 162 11.91 7.31 -9.79
C ALA A 162 12.92 8.46 -9.75
N LEU A 163 12.48 9.71 -9.96
CA LEU A 163 13.34 10.89 -9.85
C LEU A 163 13.83 11.11 -8.41
N GLU A 164 12.95 10.95 -7.43
CA GLU A 164 13.31 11.06 -6.01
C GLU A 164 14.29 9.96 -5.59
N ALA A 165 14.07 8.72 -6.02
CA ALA A 165 15.00 7.61 -5.76
C ALA A 165 16.40 7.88 -6.35
N TYR A 166 16.45 8.39 -7.58
CA TYR A 166 17.70 8.72 -8.27
C TYR A 166 18.45 9.88 -7.60
N ALA A 167 17.72 10.87 -7.09
CA ALA A 167 18.29 12.04 -6.41
C ALA A 167 18.52 11.84 -4.89
N SER A 168 18.15 10.68 -4.36
CA SER A 168 18.25 10.38 -2.93
C SER A 168 19.70 10.32 -2.45
N MET A 169 19.96 10.80 -1.24
CA MET A 169 21.26 10.58 -0.57
C MET A 169 21.53 9.09 -0.26
N MET A 170 20.53 8.24 -0.34
CA MET A 170 20.64 6.78 -0.17
C MET A 170 20.69 6.04 -1.51
N ALA A 171 20.82 6.77 -2.63
CA ALA A 171 20.95 6.18 -3.95
C ALA A 171 22.18 5.26 -4.05
N SER A 172 22.06 4.24 -4.88
CA SER A 172 23.13 3.28 -5.17
C SER A 172 23.03 2.87 -6.63
N ASP A 173 24.08 2.27 -7.20
CA ASP A 173 24.08 1.77 -8.58
C ASP A 173 22.89 0.84 -8.87
N TYR A 174 22.42 0.08 -7.87
CA TYR A 174 21.25 -0.78 -7.99
C TYR A 174 19.94 0.02 -8.08
N THR A 175 19.74 0.97 -7.17
CA THR A 175 18.52 1.81 -7.16
C THR A 175 18.48 2.73 -8.38
N ASP A 176 19.61 3.26 -8.81
CA ASP A 176 19.73 4.11 -9.98
C ASP A 176 19.33 3.38 -11.26
N GLY A 177 19.79 2.14 -11.43
CA GLY A 177 19.42 1.30 -12.56
C GLY A 177 17.90 1.07 -12.64
N LEU A 178 17.25 0.81 -11.51
CA LEU A 178 15.80 0.64 -11.43
C LEU A 178 15.05 1.95 -11.69
N ALA A 179 15.50 3.04 -11.09
CA ALA A 179 14.91 4.36 -11.26
C ALA A 179 14.97 4.83 -12.73
N LEU A 180 16.13 4.73 -13.38
CA LEU A 180 16.29 5.07 -14.80
C LEU A 180 15.43 4.20 -15.71
N ASN A 181 15.29 2.90 -15.42
CA ASN A 181 14.41 2.04 -16.18
C ASN A 181 12.93 2.43 -16.02
N ALA A 182 12.49 2.75 -14.81
CA ALA A 182 11.14 3.23 -14.55
C ALA A 182 10.83 4.52 -15.32
N ILE A 183 11.73 5.50 -15.30
CA ILE A 183 11.62 6.75 -16.07
C ILE A 183 11.47 6.43 -17.56
N LYS A 184 12.32 5.56 -18.11
CA LYS A 184 12.26 5.16 -19.51
C LYS A 184 10.91 4.52 -19.89
N LEU A 185 10.38 3.65 -19.02
CA LEU A 185 9.09 3.01 -19.25
C LEU A 185 7.95 4.03 -19.22
N VAL A 186 7.94 4.96 -18.30
CA VAL A 186 6.93 6.03 -18.26
C VAL A 186 6.97 6.87 -19.53
N PHE A 187 8.14 7.33 -19.98
CA PHE A 187 8.26 8.10 -21.22
C PHE A 187 7.82 7.31 -22.45
N ASN A 188 8.09 6.02 -22.51
CA ASN A 188 7.76 5.21 -23.68
C ASN A 188 6.29 4.85 -23.77
N TYR A 189 5.60 4.67 -22.63
CA TYR A 189 4.28 4.04 -22.64
C TYR A 189 3.15 4.90 -22.08
N LEU A 190 3.39 5.79 -21.13
CA LEU A 190 2.30 6.54 -20.48
C LEU A 190 1.50 7.39 -21.47
N HIS A 191 2.14 8.09 -22.41
CA HIS A 191 1.48 8.95 -23.40
C HIS A 191 0.63 8.14 -24.41
N VAL A 192 1.02 6.90 -24.71
CA VAL A 192 0.28 6.01 -25.62
C VAL A 192 -1.08 5.65 -25.04
N HIS A 193 -1.10 5.36 -23.74
CA HIS A 193 -2.33 4.96 -23.04
C HIS A 193 -3.24 6.14 -22.68
N THR A 194 -2.67 7.29 -22.39
CA THR A 194 -3.42 8.45 -21.89
C THR A 194 -3.76 9.48 -22.95
N LYS A 195 -3.13 9.45 -24.15
CA LYS A 195 -3.12 10.53 -25.13
C LYS A 195 -2.68 11.87 -24.54
N MET A 196 -1.83 11.83 -23.51
CA MET A 196 -1.26 13.01 -22.91
C MET A 196 -0.22 13.59 -23.87
N VAL A 197 -0.40 14.83 -24.29
CA VAL A 197 0.61 15.60 -25.01
C VAL A 197 1.48 16.26 -23.95
N LEU A 198 2.70 15.79 -23.79
CA LEU A 198 3.73 16.53 -23.05
C LEU A 198 4.13 17.72 -23.93
N MET A 199 3.66 18.91 -23.59
CA MET A 199 4.12 20.17 -24.18
C MET A 199 5.31 20.71 -23.42
#